data_6097f212fce6d89675360248c4e63c2b
#
_entry.id   6097f212fce6d89675360248c4e63c2b
#
_cell.length_a   1.000
_cell.length_b   1.000
_cell.length_c   1.000
_cell.angle_alpha   90.00
_cell.angle_beta   90.00
_cell.angle_gamma   90.00
#
_symmetry.space_group_name_H-M   'P 1'
#
loop_
_entity.id
_entity.type
_entity.pdbx_description
1 polymer ?
#
loop_
_entity_poly.entity_id
_entity_poly.type
_entity_poly.pdbx_seq_one_letter_code
_entity_poly.pdbx_strand_id
1 'polypeptide(L)'
;MREITSSLSTGLATALARPRHTLLIAFGFLVAGVTLAVLMTLPAGLKRLAGNTGFPDVALVLPGNVFANESSGSFQPELAALVGSLPGVAHAGQGQPLVAPQFVVNTRLRRADGTTATVLVRGVTPVFWDVVGHAISMRSGRRFAAGKDELIAGVAAARGFVALDTGATTSIHKNPWRVSGEFAANGGFWESELWTGMAALQSAYHAQGAVTCLWVKLTSPAAFKAFKKALHDNPRTQGLQAVRQPDYYTDQTEFLKSLITTAAEGVAVALGLGAILAIVNALSMALAARKRELAIQRAVGFRRGALAMALLIEVLVIGAVCAAIAVLVAWLAVNGHEVGSSTGGSAIQFRMHVSPGVVGWTFVYVLILGALSALWPIVRAVRAPLTRTLQDE
;
A
#
# COMPACT_ATOMS: atom_id res chain seq x y z
N MET A 1 -31.83 30.77 -3.15
CA MET A 1 -30.97 30.18 -4.21
C MET A 1 -30.43 31.23 -5.17
N ARG A 2 -31.24 32.09 -5.78
CA ARG A 2 -30.75 33.13 -6.70
C ARG A 2 -29.69 34.09 -6.10
N GLU A 3 -29.83 34.46 -4.82
CA GLU A 3 -28.84 35.31 -4.10
C GLU A 3 -27.48 34.64 -3.97
N ILE A 4 -27.45 33.32 -3.71
CA ILE A 4 -26.21 32.55 -3.57
C ILE A 4 -25.50 32.40 -4.92
N THR A 5 -26.24 32.14 -5.99
CA THR A 5 -25.66 31.99 -7.34
C THR A 5 -25.10 33.28 -7.90
N SER A 6 -25.76 34.43 -7.70
CA SER A 6 -25.24 35.74 -8.12
C SER A 6 -24.03 36.18 -7.30
N SER A 7 -24.01 35.91 -5.98
CA SER A 7 -22.87 36.18 -5.12
C SER A 7 -21.67 35.30 -5.44
N LEU A 8 -21.92 34.05 -5.84
CA LEU A 8 -20.88 33.07 -6.23
C LEU A 8 -20.20 33.43 -7.56
N SER A 9 -20.98 33.86 -8.55
CA SER A 9 -20.40 34.27 -9.84
C SER A 9 -19.53 35.51 -9.71
N THR A 10 -19.96 36.49 -8.89
CA THR A 10 -19.12 37.66 -8.56
C THR A 10 -17.92 37.29 -7.70
N GLY A 11 -18.02 36.34 -6.75
CA GLY A 11 -16.94 35.87 -5.92
C GLY A 11 -15.83 35.18 -6.72
N LEU A 12 -16.18 34.27 -7.61
CA LEU A 12 -15.23 33.56 -8.49
C LEU A 12 -14.55 34.53 -9.48
N ALA A 13 -15.27 35.48 -10.04
CA ALA A 13 -14.69 36.49 -10.91
C ALA A 13 -13.68 37.37 -10.15
N THR A 14 -13.97 37.75 -8.90
CA THR A 14 -13.05 38.55 -8.07
C THR A 14 -11.87 37.73 -7.53
N ALA A 15 -12.01 36.42 -7.31
CA ALA A 15 -10.89 35.57 -6.99
C ALA A 15 -9.83 35.50 -8.10
N LEU A 16 -10.29 35.46 -9.36
CA LEU A 16 -9.43 35.52 -10.54
C LEU A 16 -8.80 36.93 -10.73
N ALA A 17 -9.49 37.98 -10.34
CA ALA A 17 -9.01 39.36 -10.48
C ALA A 17 -7.92 39.73 -9.42
N ARG A 18 -7.81 38.98 -8.31
CA ARG A 18 -6.82 39.24 -7.22
C ARG A 18 -5.93 38.01 -6.96
N PRO A 19 -5.03 37.68 -7.89
CA PRO A 19 -4.33 36.37 -7.87
C PRO A 19 -3.44 36.20 -6.65
N ARG A 20 -2.88 37.23 -6.05
CA ARG A 20 -1.93 37.13 -4.94
C ARG A 20 -2.53 36.45 -3.68
N HIS A 21 -3.73 36.82 -3.26
CA HIS A 21 -4.38 36.26 -2.08
C HIS A 21 -4.93 34.86 -2.37
N THR A 22 -5.48 34.64 -3.55
CA THR A 22 -5.97 33.31 -3.98
C THR A 22 -4.84 32.31 -4.09
N LEU A 23 -3.67 32.72 -4.60
CA LEU A 23 -2.48 31.87 -4.67
C LEU A 23 -1.95 31.46 -3.30
N LEU A 24 -1.98 32.34 -2.28
CA LEU A 24 -1.58 31.99 -0.92
C LEU A 24 -2.52 30.93 -0.30
N ILE A 25 -3.83 31.08 -0.49
CA ILE A 25 -4.83 30.09 -0.05
C ILE A 25 -4.62 28.76 -0.78
N ALA A 26 -4.45 28.81 -2.10
CA ALA A 26 -4.22 27.66 -2.95
C ALA A 26 -2.91 26.94 -2.56
N PHE A 27 -1.85 27.68 -2.25
CA PHE A 27 -0.57 27.10 -1.82
C PHE A 27 -0.72 26.30 -0.53
N GLY A 28 -1.46 26.80 0.48
CA GLY A 28 -1.75 26.08 1.71
C GLY A 28 -2.49 24.76 1.46
N PHE A 29 -3.52 24.78 0.59
CA PHE A 29 -4.24 23.58 0.20
C PHE A 29 -3.38 22.60 -0.59
N LEU A 30 -2.58 23.08 -1.52
CA LEU A 30 -1.71 22.25 -2.34
C LEU A 30 -0.66 21.52 -1.51
N VAL A 31 0.06 22.25 -0.65
CA VAL A 31 1.11 21.62 0.19
C VAL A 31 0.51 20.54 1.06
N ALA A 32 -0.58 20.83 1.79
CA ALA A 32 -1.25 19.86 2.64
C ALA A 32 -1.82 18.67 1.84
N GLY A 33 -2.47 18.94 0.71
CA GLY A 33 -3.10 17.93 -0.13
C GLY A 33 -2.08 17.02 -0.82
N VAL A 34 -1.01 17.57 -1.41
CA VAL A 34 0.06 16.79 -2.06
C VAL A 34 0.75 15.89 -1.04
N THR A 35 1.11 16.43 0.12
CA THR A 35 1.78 15.64 1.16
C THR A 35 0.93 14.47 1.62
N LEU A 36 -0.36 14.71 1.92
CA LEU A 36 -1.26 13.62 2.31
C LEU A 36 -1.41 12.60 1.18
N ALA A 37 -1.65 13.06 -0.07
CA ALA A 37 -1.82 12.17 -1.21
C ALA A 37 -0.61 11.27 -1.40
N VAL A 38 0.62 11.81 -1.36
CA VAL A 38 1.86 11.05 -1.50
C VAL A 38 2.03 10.05 -0.37
N LEU A 39 1.86 10.48 0.89
CA LEU A 39 2.03 9.58 2.05
C LEU A 39 1.02 8.43 2.04
N MET A 40 -0.23 8.66 1.61
CA MET A 40 -1.26 7.64 1.55
C MET A 40 -1.06 6.62 0.40
N THR A 41 -0.17 6.88 -0.56
CA THR A 41 0.18 5.89 -1.60
C THR A 41 0.96 4.70 -1.05
N LEU A 42 1.73 4.88 0.03
CA LEU A 42 2.51 3.83 0.67
C LEU A 42 1.64 2.71 1.28
N PRO A 43 0.71 3.00 2.22
CA PRO A 43 -0.18 1.98 2.76
C PRO A 43 -1.12 1.41 1.68
N ALA A 44 -1.49 2.19 0.66
CA ALA A 44 -2.28 1.70 -0.48
C ALA A 44 -1.49 0.68 -1.32
N GLY A 45 -0.19 0.92 -1.55
CA GLY A 45 0.71 -0.01 -2.24
C GLY A 45 0.88 -1.32 -1.46
N LEU A 46 1.12 -1.25 -0.15
CA LEU A 46 1.23 -2.43 0.72
C LEU A 46 -0.07 -3.26 0.75
N LYS A 47 -1.22 -2.60 0.86
CA LYS A 47 -2.52 -3.28 0.81
C LYS A 47 -2.73 -4.02 -0.51
N ARG A 48 -2.34 -3.41 -1.63
CA ARG A 48 -2.43 -4.04 -2.95
C ARG A 48 -1.48 -5.23 -3.07
N LEU A 49 -0.24 -5.08 -2.58
CA LEU A 49 0.76 -6.15 -2.56
C LEU A 49 0.22 -7.38 -1.80
N ALA A 50 -0.30 -7.19 -0.58
CA ALA A 50 -0.88 -8.26 0.22
C ALA A 50 -2.11 -8.88 -0.45
N GLY A 51 -3.03 -8.05 -0.96
CA GLY A 51 -4.26 -8.51 -1.61
C GLY A 51 -4.04 -9.27 -2.92
N ASN A 52 -2.89 -9.08 -3.57
CA ASN A 52 -2.51 -9.79 -4.79
C ASN A 52 -1.71 -11.07 -4.51
N THR A 53 -1.47 -11.40 -3.25
CA THR A 53 -0.65 -12.56 -2.86
C THR A 53 -1.51 -13.61 -2.15
N GLY A 54 -1.36 -14.84 -2.61
CA GLY A 54 -2.02 -15.99 -1.99
C GLY A 54 -3.37 -16.33 -2.59
N PHE A 55 -3.81 -17.53 -2.25
CA PHE A 55 -5.07 -18.10 -2.70
C PHE A 55 -5.95 -18.42 -1.49
N PRO A 56 -7.26 -18.14 -1.56
CA PRO A 56 -8.17 -18.37 -0.42
C PRO A 56 -8.37 -19.86 -0.11
N ASP A 57 -8.04 -20.75 -1.05
CA ASP A 57 -8.10 -22.20 -0.94
C ASP A 57 -6.72 -22.83 -0.70
N VAL A 58 -5.71 -22.04 -0.31
CA VAL A 58 -4.40 -22.54 0.13
C VAL A 58 -4.20 -22.20 1.60
N ALA A 59 -3.91 -23.24 2.39
CA ALA A 59 -3.49 -23.11 3.78
C ALA A 59 -1.96 -23.14 3.85
N LEU A 60 -1.42 -22.21 4.61
CA LEU A 60 -0.01 -22.18 5.01
C LEU A 60 0.10 -22.84 6.39
N VAL A 61 0.90 -23.91 6.47
CA VAL A 61 1.18 -24.59 7.75
C VAL A 61 2.57 -24.18 8.22
N LEU A 62 2.62 -23.67 9.44
CA LEU A 62 3.79 -23.09 10.10
C LEU A 62 3.95 -23.66 11.51
N PRO A 63 5.13 -23.51 12.17
CA PRO A 63 5.23 -23.73 13.61
C PRO A 63 4.23 -22.87 14.39
N GLY A 64 3.70 -23.41 15.48
CA GLY A 64 2.69 -22.76 16.30
C GLY A 64 3.22 -21.68 17.27
N ASN A 65 4.28 -20.97 16.93
CA ASN A 65 4.81 -19.86 17.72
C ASN A 65 4.32 -18.50 17.19
N VAL A 66 4.26 -17.51 18.06
CA VAL A 66 3.71 -16.17 17.76
C VAL A 66 4.49 -15.44 16.66
N PHE A 67 5.77 -15.78 16.46
CA PHE A 67 6.66 -15.15 15.48
C PHE A 67 6.94 -16.03 14.26
N ALA A 68 6.13 -17.07 14.05
CA ALA A 68 6.34 -17.98 12.94
C ALA A 68 6.21 -17.27 11.59
N ASN A 69 7.26 -17.38 10.80
CA ASN A 69 7.25 -17.00 9.38
C ASN A 69 7.72 -18.18 8.54
N GLU A 70 7.57 -18.09 7.23
CA GLU A 70 7.89 -19.17 6.31
C GLU A 70 9.37 -19.64 6.37
N SER A 71 10.29 -18.77 6.83
CA SER A 71 11.73 -19.09 6.93
C SER A 71 12.17 -19.54 8.33
N SER A 72 11.30 -19.48 9.33
CA SER A 72 11.65 -19.83 10.74
C SER A 72 11.25 -21.25 11.13
N GLY A 73 10.56 -21.97 10.26
CA GLY A 73 10.09 -23.32 10.50
C GLY A 73 11.21 -24.36 10.47
N SER A 74 10.98 -25.47 11.20
CA SER A 74 11.76 -26.70 11.06
C SER A 74 10.80 -27.87 11.29
N PHE A 75 10.45 -28.55 10.22
CA PHE A 75 9.56 -29.72 10.25
C PHE A 75 10.33 -30.97 9.84
N GLN A 76 9.86 -32.10 10.36
CA GLN A 76 10.26 -33.39 9.81
C GLN A 76 9.51 -33.65 8.49
N PRO A 77 10.18 -34.18 7.46
CA PRO A 77 9.57 -34.41 6.12
C PRO A 77 8.30 -35.28 6.19
N GLU A 78 8.22 -36.18 7.13
CA GLU A 78 7.09 -37.11 7.34
C GLU A 78 5.78 -36.41 7.69
N LEU A 79 5.88 -35.19 8.28
CA LEU A 79 4.70 -34.38 8.61
C LEU A 79 3.94 -33.93 7.35
N ALA A 80 4.60 -33.78 6.21
CA ALA A 80 3.93 -33.44 4.96
C ALA A 80 2.93 -34.54 4.52
N ALA A 81 3.29 -35.81 4.66
CA ALA A 81 2.41 -36.93 4.36
C ALA A 81 1.21 -37.00 5.34
N LEU A 82 1.48 -36.77 6.63
CA LEU A 82 0.42 -36.74 7.64
C LEU A 82 -0.56 -35.59 7.39
N VAL A 83 -0.06 -34.38 7.09
CA VAL A 83 -0.89 -33.21 6.74
C VAL A 83 -1.71 -33.49 5.48
N GLY A 84 -1.14 -34.22 4.51
CA GLY A 84 -1.82 -34.62 3.27
C GLY A 84 -3.01 -35.55 3.48
N SER A 85 -3.04 -36.30 4.56
CA SER A 85 -4.16 -37.19 4.90
C SER A 85 -5.31 -36.53 5.68
N LEU A 86 -5.14 -35.23 6.04
CA LEU A 86 -6.17 -34.51 6.80
C LEU A 86 -7.39 -34.16 5.91
N PRO A 87 -8.60 -34.06 6.51
CA PRO A 87 -9.81 -33.73 5.79
C PRO A 87 -9.70 -32.33 5.15
N GLY A 88 -10.27 -32.20 3.94
CA GLY A 88 -10.32 -30.95 3.21
C GLY A 88 -9.08 -30.67 2.32
N VAL A 89 -8.05 -31.51 2.36
CA VAL A 89 -6.91 -31.40 1.45
C VAL A 89 -7.33 -31.84 0.05
N ALA A 90 -6.95 -31.05 -0.95
CA ALA A 90 -7.18 -31.37 -2.36
C ALA A 90 -6.16 -32.40 -2.84
N HIS A 91 -6.56 -33.21 -3.81
CA HIS A 91 -5.73 -34.25 -4.40
C HIS A 91 -5.62 -34.03 -5.92
N ALA A 92 -4.44 -34.26 -6.47
CA ALA A 92 -4.22 -34.32 -7.92
C ALA A 92 -4.74 -35.64 -8.50
N GLY A 93 -4.66 -35.78 -9.81
CA GLY A 93 -4.88 -37.09 -10.46
C GLY A 93 -4.04 -38.16 -9.79
N GLN A 94 -4.56 -39.39 -9.71
CA GLN A 94 -3.97 -40.52 -9.00
C GLN A 94 -3.96 -40.45 -7.45
N GLY A 95 -4.74 -39.52 -6.84
CA GLY A 95 -4.92 -39.45 -5.38
C GLY A 95 -3.75 -38.82 -4.62
N GLN A 96 -2.79 -38.22 -5.29
CA GLN A 96 -1.67 -37.55 -4.63
C GLN A 96 -2.15 -36.26 -3.93
N PRO A 97 -1.90 -36.06 -2.60
CA PRO A 97 -2.31 -34.86 -1.92
C PRO A 97 -1.51 -33.64 -2.41
N LEU A 98 -2.20 -32.54 -2.60
CA LEU A 98 -1.61 -31.26 -3.02
C LEU A 98 -1.01 -30.52 -1.82
N VAL A 99 0.03 -31.12 -1.25
CA VAL A 99 0.85 -30.55 -0.17
C VAL A 99 2.24 -30.30 -0.72
N ALA A 100 2.65 -29.04 -0.72
CA ALA A 100 3.95 -28.60 -1.22
C ALA A 100 4.88 -28.22 -0.03
N PRO A 101 5.77 -29.11 0.42
CA PRO A 101 6.82 -28.76 1.34
C PRO A 101 7.78 -27.76 0.71
N GLN A 102 8.25 -26.82 1.52
CA GLN A 102 9.18 -25.78 1.07
C GLN A 102 10.30 -25.60 2.08
N PHE A 103 11.47 -25.25 1.56
CA PHE A 103 12.59 -24.79 2.35
C PHE A 103 12.88 -23.34 1.99
N VAL A 104 12.59 -22.45 2.92
CA VAL A 104 12.64 -20.98 2.70
C VAL A 104 13.77 -20.40 3.55
N VAL A 105 14.65 -19.64 2.92
CA VAL A 105 15.79 -19.02 3.58
C VAL A 105 15.92 -17.56 3.18
N ASN A 106 16.55 -16.78 4.03
CA ASN A 106 16.91 -15.40 3.73
C ASN A 106 18.39 -15.32 3.33
N THR A 107 18.69 -14.65 2.21
CA THR A 107 20.05 -14.39 1.76
C THR A 107 20.27 -12.91 1.52
N ARG A 108 21.51 -12.45 1.59
CA ARG A 108 21.87 -11.04 1.30
C ARG A 108 22.40 -10.94 -0.11
N LEU A 109 21.80 -10.04 -0.89
CA LEU A 109 22.25 -9.72 -2.25
C LEU A 109 22.53 -8.22 -2.36
N ARG A 110 23.37 -7.87 -3.34
CA ARG A 110 23.73 -6.50 -3.65
C ARG A 110 22.67 -5.85 -4.52
N ARG A 111 22.23 -4.65 -4.17
CA ARG A 111 21.35 -3.81 -4.97
C ARG A 111 22.14 -3.01 -6.02
N ALA A 112 21.41 -2.46 -7.00
CA ALA A 112 21.98 -1.59 -8.03
C ALA A 112 22.61 -0.30 -7.47
N ASP A 113 22.14 0.20 -6.32
CA ASP A 113 22.67 1.35 -5.59
C ASP A 113 23.95 1.03 -4.78
N GLY A 114 24.43 -0.20 -4.83
CA GLY A 114 25.61 -0.67 -4.10
C GLY A 114 25.33 -1.12 -2.67
N THR A 115 24.16 -0.89 -2.12
CA THR A 115 23.75 -1.38 -0.80
C THR A 115 23.49 -2.89 -0.83
N THR A 116 23.40 -3.52 0.34
CA THR A 116 22.98 -4.93 0.45
C THR A 116 21.63 -5.01 1.12
N ALA A 117 20.76 -5.89 0.61
CA ALA A 117 19.48 -6.16 1.23
C ALA A 117 19.20 -7.67 1.25
N THR A 118 18.34 -8.08 2.17
CA THR A 118 17.93 -9.47 2.32
C THR A 118 16.84 -9.80 1.32
N VAL A 119 17.00 -10.88 0.58
CA VAL A 119 16.00 -11.45 -0.32
C VAL A 119 15.62 -12.85 0.14
N LEU A 120 14.36 -13.21 -0.02
CA LEU A 120 13.85 -14.53 0.30
C LEU A 120 14.11 -15.48 -0.86
N VAL A 121 14.71 -16.64 -0.55
CA VAL A 121 14.92 -17.72 -1.49
C VAL A 121 14.05 -18.91 -1.08
N ARG A 122 13.21 -19.34 -2.00
CA ARG A 122 12.24 -20.41 -1.79
C ARG A 122 12.65 -21.64 -2.58
N GLY A 123 12.99 -22.71 -1.87
CA GLY A 123 13.17 -24.04 -2.43
C GLY A 123 11.85 -24.78 -2.51
N VAL A 124 11.44 -25.18 -3.70
CA VAL A 124 10.13 -25.78 -3.95
C VAL A 124 10.23 -27.18 -4.53
N THR A 125 9.19 -28.00 -4.27
CA THR A 125 9.01 -29.33 -4.82
C THR A 125 8.19 -29.26 -6.12
N PRO A 126 8.16 -30.32 -6.96
CA PRO A 126 7.32 -30.35 -8.16
C PRO A 126 5.83 -30.08 -7.90
N VAL A 127 5.27 -30.59 -6.82
CA VAL A 127 3.86 -30.39 -6.41
C VAL A 127 3.52 -28.90 -6.20
N PHE A 128 4.50 -28.07 -5.90
CA PHE A 128 4.31 -26.63 -5.75
C PHE A 128 3.64 -25.99 -6.96
N TRP A 129 4.00 -26.43 -8.17
CA TRP A 129 3.43 -25.87 -9.40
C TRP A 129 1.94 -26.19 -9.58
N ASP A 130 1.49 -27.33 -9.04
CA ASP A 130 0.08 -27.70 -9.04
C ASP A 130 -0.72 -26.90 -7.99
N VAL A 131 -0.06 -26.49 -6.89
CA VAL A 131 -0.65 -25.64 -5.85
C VAL A 131 -0.82 -24.21 -6.34
N VAL A 132 0.20 -23.63 -7.00
CA VAL A 132 0.15 -22.22 -7.48
C VAL A 132 -0.57 -22.08 -8.82
N GLY A 133 -0.68 -23.15 -9.60
CA GLY A 133 -1.41 -23.18 -10.88
C GLY A 133 -0.95 -22.12 -11.88
N HIS A 134 -1.92 -21.44 -12.48
CA HIS A 134 -1.69 -20.42 -13.53
C HIS A 134 -1.38 -19.00 -13.00
N ALA A 135 -1.28 -18.81 -11.70
CA ALA A 135 -0.99 -17.47 -11.12
C ALA A 135 0.44 -16.99 -11.39
N ILE A 136 1.31 -17.90 -11.81
CA ILE A 136 2.71 -17.62 -12.14
C ILE A 136 2.90 -17.65 -13.63
N SER A 137 3.36 -16.52 -14.20
CA SER A 137 3.70 -16.42 -15.62
C SER A 137 5.20 -16.15 -15.79
N MET A 138 5.86 -16.91 -16.66
CA MET A 138 7.25 -16.62 -17.04
C MET A 138 7.27 -15.38 -17.94
N ARG A 139 8.10 -14.41 -17.57
CA ARG A 139 8.33 -13.18 -18.36
C ARG A 139 9.48 -13.35 -19.34
N SER A 140 10.53 -14.05 -18.90
CA SER A 140 11.70 -14.37 -19.72
C SER A 140 12.26 -15.73 -19.32
N GLY A 141 13.00 -16.37 -20.21
CA GLY A 141 13.66 -17.65 -19.95
C GLY A 141 12.70 -18.82 -19.70
N ARG A 142 13.10 -19.71 -18.80
CA ARG A 142 12.36 -20.94 -18.44
C ARG A 142 12.40 -21.18 -16.94
N ARG A 143 11.58 -22.09 -16.45
CA ARG A 143 11.67 -22.62 -15.08
C ARG A 143 13.05 -23.30 -14.88
N PHE A 144 13.52 -23.30 -13.63
CA PHE A 144 14.75 -24.01 -13.26
C PHE A 144 14.60 -25.52 -13.48
N ALA A 145 15.70 -26.20 -13.79
CA ALA A 145 15.74 -27.64 -13.91
C ALA A 145 15.99 -28.30 -12.56
N ALA A 146 15.30 -29.42 -12.29
CA ALA A 146 15.52 -30.19 -11.07
C ALA A 146 16.97 -30.68 -10.97
N GLY A 147 17.54 -30.59 -9.77
CA GLY A 147 18.90 -31.04 -9.45
C GLY A 147 20.03 -30.16 -10.01
N LYS A 148 19.73 -28.99 -10.53
CA LYS A 148 20.72 -28.00 -10.96
C LYS A 148 20.68 -26.78 -10.05
N ASP A 149 21.82 -26.10 -9.93
CA ASP A 149 21.95 -24.80 -9.23
C ASP A 149 21.40 -23.68 -10.13
N GLU A 150 20.14 -23.82 -10.49
CA GLU A 150 19.39 -22.86 -11.28
C GLU A 150 18.28 -22.26 -10.40
N LEU A 151 17.97 -20.99 -10.65
CA LEU A 151 16.87 -20.28 -10.00
C LEU A 151 16.08 -19.46 -11.01
N ILE A 152 14.88 -19.07 -10.63
CA ILE A 152 14.11 -18.03 -11.31
C ILE A 152 13.92 -16.86 -10.34
N ALA A 153 14.00 -15.66 -10.88
CA ALA A 153 13.82 -14.42 -10.11
C ALA A 153 12.42 -13.85 -10.35
N GLY A 154 11.76 -13.39 -9.30
CA GLY A 154 10.57 -12.57 -9.47
C GLY A 154 10.94 -11.23 -10.11
N VAL A 155 10.06 -10.67 -10.94
CA VAL A 155 10.34 -9.44 -11.71
C VAL A 155 10.69 -8.23 -10.83
N ALA A 156 10.20 -8.17 -9.60
CA ALA A 156 10.58 -7.13 -8.65
C ALA A 156 11.99 -7.38 -8.07
N ALA A 157 12.33 -8.64 -7.76
CA ALA A 157 13.67 -9.01 -7.33
C ALA A 157 14.70 -8.75 -8.45
N ALA A 158 14.40 -9.14 -9.69
CA ALA A 158 15.30 -8.93 -10.83
C ALA A 158 15.65 -7.44 -11.05
N ARG A 159 14.68 -6.54 -10.86
CA ARG A 159 14.93 -5.09 -10.95
C ARG A 159 15.71 -4.51 -9.78
N GLY A 160 15.53 -5.07 -8.58
CA GLY A 160 16.07 -4.49 -7.35
C GLY A 160 17.48 -4.93 -7.02
N PHE A 161 17.95 -6.05 -7.57
CA PHE A 161 19.22 -6.64 -7.23
C PHE A 161 20.08 -6.85 -8.47
N VAL A 162 21.39 -6.78 -8.30
CA VAL A 162 22.38 -7.00 -9.38
C VAL A 162 22.48 -8.49 -9.68
N ALA A 163 22.74 -8.81 -10.95
CA ALA A 163 22.99 -10.17 -11.46
C ALA A 163 21.80 -11.15 -11.27
N LEU A 164 20.56 -10.64 -11.38
CA LEU A 164 19.35 -11.45 -11.41
C LEU A 164 18.64 -11.47 -12.78
N ASP A 165 19.25 -10.88 -13.80
CA ASP A 165 18.75 -10.97 -15.18
C ASP A 165 18.85 -12.42 -15.70
N THR A 166 17.97 -12.79 -16.61
CA THR A 166 17.96 -14.12 -17.23
C THR A 166 19.31 -14.42 -17.90
N GLY A 167 19.93 -15.52 -17.51
CA GLY A 167 21.25 -15.95 -17.97
C GLY A 167 22.41 -15.50 -17.08
N ALA A 168 22.21 -14.55 -16.17
CA ALA A 168 23.23 -14.12 -15.22
C ALA A 168 23.58 -15.20 -14.18
N THR A 169 24.68 -15.02 -13.49
CA THR A 169 25.08 -15.86 -12.35
C THR A 169 25.15 -14.99 -11.09
N THR A 170 24.44 -15.40 -10.08
CA THR A 170 24.45 -14.77 -8.74
C THR A 170 25.01 -15.72 -7.71
N SER A 171 25.42 -15.21 -6.54
CA SER A 171 25.95 -16.02 -5.45
C SER A 171 24.95 -16.12 -4.31
N ILE A 172 24.50 -17.34 -3.99
CA ILE A 172 23.69 -17.62 -2.80
C ILE A 172 24.47 -18.57 -1.90
N HIS A 173 24.66 -18.15 -0.65
CA HIS A 173 25.43 -18.92 0.35
C HIS A 173 26.79 -19.38 -0.19
N LYS A 174 27.53 -18.44 -0.87
CA LYS A 174 28.84 -18.65 -1.50
C LYS A 174 28.85 -19.62 -2.71
N ASN A 175 27.75 -20.21 -3.08
CA ASN A 175 27.60 -21.07 -4.27
C ASN A 175 27.11 -20.23 -5.45
N PRO A 176 27.63 -20.49 -6.69
CA PRO A 176 27.15 -19.82 -7.89
C PRO A 176 25.82 -20.43 -8.33
N TRP A 177 24.85 -19.55 -8.64
CA TRP A 177 23.52 -19.94 -9.13
C TRP A 177 23.23 -19.23 -10.44
N ARG A 178 22.77 -19.99 -11.43
CA ARG A 178 22.37 -19.45 -12.72
C ARG A 178 20.91 -19.04 -12.69
N VAL A 179 20.61 -17.81 -13.11
CA VAL A 179 19.25 -17.34 -13.32
C VAL A 179 18.72 -17.89 -14.62
N SER A 180 17.78 -18.84 -14.57
CA SER A 180 17.20 -19.50 -15.73
C SER A 180 16.02 -18.74 -16.33
N GLY A 181 15.43 -17.81 -15.61
CA GLY A 181 14.31 -16.99 -16.07
C GLY A 181 13.77 -16.04 -15.02
N GLU A 182 12.82 -15.23 -15.46
CA GLU A 182 12.08 -14.31 -14.61
C GLU A 182 10.60 -14.64 -14.61
N PHE A 183 9.92 -14.49 -13.48
CA PHE A 183 8.50 -14.74 -13.35
C PHE A 183 7.73 -13.54 -12.77
N ALA A 184 6.47 -13.43 -13.15
CA ALA A 184 5.51 -12.49 -12.56
C ALA A 184 4.40 -13.23 -11.83
N ALA A 185 3.90 -12.63 -10.76
CA ALA A 185 2.89 -13.16 -9.85
C ALA A 185 1.88 -12.07 -9.45
N ASN A 186 1.22 -11.46 -10.43
CA ASN A 186 0.19 -10.43 -10.28
C ASN A 186 0.58 -9.20 -9.43
N GLY A 187 1.88 -8.91 -9.31
CA GLY A 187 2.37 -7.80 -8.47
C GLY A 187 2.29 -8.08 -6.98
N GLY A 188 2.29 -9.35 -6.57
CA GLY A 188 2.29 -9.79 -5.19
C GLY A 188 3.71 -9.94 -4.59
N PHE A 189 3.78 -10.37 -3.33
CA PHE A 189 5.04 -10.58 -2.58
C PHE A 189 6.02 -11.50 -3.30
N TRP A 190 5.52 -12.52 -3.99
CA TRP A 190 6.34 -13.52 -4.66
C TRP A 190 7.23 -12.93 -5.74
N GLU A 191 6.85 -11.78 -6.32
CA GLU A 191 7.70 -11.09 -7.30
C GLU A 191 9.02 -10.55 -6.71
N SER A 192 9.10 -10.45 -5.38
CA SER A 192 10.31 -10.06 -4.67
C SER A 192 11.18 -11.26 -4.21
N GLU A 193 10.80 -12.49 -4.56
CA GLU A 193 11.47 -13.72 -4.16
C GLU A 193 12.32 -14.31 -5.28
N LEU A 194 13.23 -15.22 -4.88
CA LEU A 194 13.96 -16.12 -5.78
C LEU A 194 13.46 -17.55 -5.54
N TRP A 195 13.15 -18.27 -6.61
CA TRP A 195 12.65 -19.65 -6.51
C TRP A 195 13.59 -20.64 -7.17
N THR A 196 13.82 -21.79 -6.51
CA THR A 196 14.71 -22.84 -6.95
C THR A 196 14.20 -24.20 -6.53
N GLY A 197 14.87 -25.28 -6.95
CA GLY A 197 14.58 -26.64 -6.49
C GLY A 197 14.94 -26.80 -5.00
N MET A 198 14.02 -27.38 -4.20
CA MET A 198 14.20 -27.55 -2.76
C MET A 198 15.48 -28.35 -2.42
N ALA A 199 15.74 -29.45 -3.11
CA ALA A 199 16.92 -30.27 -2.88
C ALA A 199 18.25 -29.54 -3.14
N ALA A 200 18.30 -28.71 -4.20
CA ALA A 200 19.49 -27.90 -4.51
C ALA A 200 19.74 -26.85 -3.42
N LEU A 201 18.68 -26.17 -2.96
CA LEU A 201 18.78 -25.19 -1.89
C LEU A 201 19.18 -25.82 -0.56
N GLN A 202 18.58 -26.95 -0.18
CA GLN A 202 18.95 -27.72 1.02
C GLN A 202 20.42 -28.17 0.96
N SER A 203 20.90 -28.59 -0.20
CA SER A 203 22.31 -28.96 -0.40
C SER A 203 23.24 -27.78 -0.17
N ALA A 204 22.92 -26.61 -0.75
CA ALA A 204 23.72 -25.39 -0.59
C ALA A 204 23.83 -24.89 0.85
N TYR A 205 22.79 -25.15 1.65
CA TYR A 205 22.75 -24.75 3.07
C TYR A 205 23.11 -25.87 4.04
N HIS A 206 23.53 -27.05 3.55
CA HIS A 206 23.80 -28.26 4.36
C HIS A 206 22.63 -28.66 5.29
N ALA A 207 21.40 -28.49 4.79
CA ALA A 207 20.15 -28.66 5.52
C ALA A 207 19.25 -29.73 4.88
N GLN A 208 19.83 -30.89 4.57
CA GLN A 208 19.12 -31.99 3.92
C GLN A 208 17.90 -32.40 4.73
N GLY A 209 16.75 -32.54 4.07
CA GLY A 209 15.48 -32.88 4.70
C GLY A 209 14.79 -31.73 5.45
N ALA A 210 15.40 -30.56 5.58
CA ALA A 210 14.79 -29.44 6.27
C ALA A 210 13.58 -28.90 5.48
N VAL A 211 12.45 -28.76 6.16
CA VAL A 211 11.22 -28.15 5.65
C VAL A 211 10.85 -27.00 6.59
N THR A 212 10.62 -25.83 6.06
CA THR A 212 10.31 -24.64 6.88
C THR A 212 8.82 -24.31 6.91
N CYS A 213 8.09 -24.62 5.86
CA CYS A 213 6.64 -24.43 5.76
C CYS A 213 6.03 -25.43 4.76
N LEU A 214 4.70 -25.61 4.86
CA LEU A 214 3.92 -26.39 3.91
C LEU A 214 2.83 -25.50 3.29
N TRP A 215 2.70 -25.54 1.97
CA TRP A 215 1.52 -25.01 1.30
C TRP A 215 0.58 -26.14 0.98
N VAL A 216 -0.65 -26.04 1.47
CA VAL A 216 -1.67 -27.09 1.37
C VAL A 216 -2.84 -26.57 0.55
N LYS A 217 -3.05 -27.12 -0.63
CA LYS A 217 -4.23 -26.84 -1.43
C LYS A 217 -5.43 -27.52 -0.81
N LEU A 218 -6.50 -26.78 -0.59
CA LEU A 218 -7.76 -27.29 -0.05
C LEU A 218 -8.78 -27.46 -1.18
N THR A 219 -9.75 -28.34 -0.97
CA THR A 219 -10.84 -28.59 -1.94
C THR A 219 -11.70 -27.34 -2.16
N SER A 220 -11.77 -26.46 -1.18
CA SER A 220 -12.46 -25.16 -1.25
C SER A 220 -11.99 -24.24 -0.11
N PRO A 221 -12.19 -22.92 -0.20
CA PRO A 221 -11.93 -22.01 0.93
C PRO A 221 -12.72 -22.35 2.20
N ALA A 222 -13.90 -22.96 2.06
CA ALA A 222 -14.74 -23.38 3.20
C ALA A 222 -14.14 -24.57 3.97
N ALA A 223 -13.35 -25.43 3.30
CA ALA A 223 -12.69 -26.57 3.93
C ALA A 223 -11.64 -26.17 4.97
N PHE A 224 -11.17 -24.92 4.97
CA PHE A 224 -10.14 -24.44 5.87
C PHE A 224 -10.47 -24.63 7.36
N LYS A 225 -11.73 -24.44 7.77
CA LYS A 225 -12.12 -24.60 9.18
C LYS A 225 -11.98 -26.07 9.63
N ALA A 226 -12.43 -27.01 8.80
CA ALA A 226 -12.32 -28.44 9.08
C ALA A 226 -10.86 -28.88 9.08
N PHE A 227 -10.05 -28.44 8.11
CA PHE A 227 -8.63 -28.70 8.03
C PHE A 227 -7.89 -28.19 9.27
N LYS A 228 -8.09 -26.91 9.65
CA LYS A 228 -7.47 -26.30 10.83
C LYS A 228 -7.81 -27.04 12.12
N LYS A 229 -9.08 -27.45 12.27
CA LYS A 229 -9.52 -28.24 13.43
C LYS A 229 -8.83 -29.60 13.46
N ALA A 230 -8.80 -30.33 12.34
CA ALA A 230 -8.16 -31.64 12.26
C ALA A 230 -6.64 -31.56 12.49
N LEU A 231 -5.98 -30.50 12.02
CA LEU A 231 -4.56 -30.23 12.29
C LEU A 231 -4.31 -30.02 13.79
N HIS A 232 -5.21 -29.29 14.48
CA HIS A 232 -5.08 -28.98 15.89
C HIS A 232 -5.38 -30.21 16.79
N ASP A 233 -6.39 -31.01 16.43
CA ASP A 233 -6.86 -32.14 17.21
C ASP A 233 -5.92 -33.36 17.09
N ASN A 234 -5.03 -33.40 16.09
CA ASN A 234 -4.11 -34.52 15.89
C ASN A 234 -2.85 -34.35 16.77
N PRO A 235 -2.55 -35.30 17.68
CA PRO A 235 -1.40 -35.19 18.57
C PRO A 235 -0.04 -35.06 17.87
N ARG A 236 0.10 -35.62 16.65
CA ARG A 236 1.36 -35.55 15.88
C ARG A 236 1.59 -34.22 15.20
N THR A 237 0.56 -33.40 15.07
CA THR A 237 0.63 -32.04 14.49
C THR A 237 0.46 -30.95 15.55
N GLN A 238 0.45 -31.31 16.84
CA GLN A 238 0.51 -30.37 17.94
C GLN A 238 1.77 -29.48 17.80
N GLY A 239 1.63 -28.18 17.94
CA GLY A 239 2.72 -27.22 17.69
C GLY A 239 2.77 -26.71 16.27
N LEU A 240 1.86 -27.16 15.38
CA LEU A 240 1.64 -26.54 14.08
C LEU A 240 0.40 -25.65 14.08
N GLN A 241 0.47 -24.60 13.28
CA GLN A 241 -0.68 -23.75 13.01
C GLN A 241 -0.97 -23.67 11.51
N ALA A 242 -2.25 -23.61 11.18
CA ALA A 242 -2.69 -23.33 9.82
C ALA A 242 -3.26 -21.92 9.76
N VAL A 243 -2.80 -21.15 8.77
CA VAL A 243 -3.28 -19.82 8.45
C VAL A 243 -3.68 -19.82 6.96
N ARG A 244 -4.73 -19.11 6.57
CA ARG A 244 -4.99 -18.91 5.15
C ARG A 244 -3.88 -18.08 4.53
N GLN A 245 -3.47 -18.42 3.34
CA GLN A 245 -2.36 -17.76 2.69
C GLN A 245 -2.59 -16.24 2.50
N PRO A 246 -3.77 -15.75 2.05
CA PRO A 246 -4.04 -14.31 2.00
C PRO A 246 -4.02 -13.61 3.37
N ASP A 247 -4.54 -14.29 4.41
CA ASP A 247 -4.56 -13.72 5.77
C ASP A 247 -3.12 -13.55 6.29
N TYR A 248 -2.26 -14.56 6.06
CA TYR A 248 -0.84 -14.52 6.45
C TYR A 248 -0.10 -13.31 5.85
N TYR A 249 -0.23 -13.07 4.54
CA TYR A 249 0.44 -11.93 3.90
C TYR A 249 -0.18 -10.58 4.30
N THR A 250 -1.48 -10.55 4.59
CA THR A 250 -2.14 -9.36 5.13
C THR A 250 -1.62 -9.03 6.53
N ASP A 251 -1.54 -10.03 7.42
CA ASP A 251 -1.06 -9.86 8.79
C ASP A 251 0.40 -9.40 8.83
N GLN A 252 1.26 -9.94 7.94
CA GLN A 252 2.66 -9.50 7.83
C GLN A 252 2.80 -8.00 7.49
N THR A 253 1.86 -7.46 6.71
CA THR A 253 1.90 -6.05 6.32
C THR A 253 1.17 -5.12 7.28
N GLU A 254 0.26 -5.66 8.10
CA GLU A 254 -0.63 -4.83 8.92
C GLU A 254 0.14 -3.97 9.93
N PHE A 255 1.17 -4.50 10.56
CA PHE A 255 2.01 -3.73 11.49
C PHE A 255 2.71 -2.57 10.78
N LEU A 256 3.37 -2.84 9.64
CA LEU A 256 4.05 -1.79 8.87
C LEU A 256 3.07 -0.77 8.29
N LYS A 257 1.96 -1.25 7.75
CA LYS A 257 0.88 -0.41 7.24
C LYS A 257 0.32 0.48 8.35
N SER A 258 0.06 -0.05 9.55
CA SER A 258 -0.40 0.71 10.71
C SER A 258 0.60 1.79 11.10
N LEU A 259 1.88 1.47 11.21
CA LEU A 259 2.94 2.45 11.50
C LEU A 259 2.98 3.57 10.46
N ILE A 260 2.99 3.23 9.18
CA ILE A 260 3.04 4.22 8.10
C ILE A 260 1.77 5.08 8.10
N THR A 261 0.60 4.48 8.30
CA THR A 261 -0.67 5.21 8.33
C THR A 261 -0.70 6.18 9.51
N THR A 262 -0.34 5.72 10.72
CA THR A 262 -0.30 6.58 11.92
C THR A 262 0.71 7.73 11.75
N ALA A 263 1.89 7.46 11.20
CA ALA A 263 2.86 8.51 10.91
C ALA A 263 2.34 9.51 9.86
N ALA A 264 1.71 9.01 8.79
CA ALA A 264 1.11 9.85 7.76
C ALA A 264 -0.04 10.72 8.30
N GLU A 265 -0.89 10.17 9.16
CA GLU A 265 -1.96 10.90 9.84
C GLU A 265 -1.38 11.98 10.77
N GLY A 266 -0.35 11.66 11.54
CA GLY A 266 0.35 12.63 12.39
C GLY A 266 0.94 13.80 11.60
N VAL A 267 1.61 13.51 10.48
CA VAL A 267 2.14 14.54 9.57
C VAL A 267 1.00 15.34 8.94
N ALA A 268 -0.08 14.70 8.52
CA ALA A 268 -1.26 15.39 7.95
C ALA A 268 -1.89 16.33 8.96
N VAL A 269 -2.04 15.93 10.23
CA VAL A 269 -2.57 16.80 11.28
C VAL A 269 -1.65 18.00 11.51
N ALA A 270 -0.33 17.79 11.63
CA ALA A 270 0.62 18.87 11.85
C ALA A 270 0.64 19.89 10.68
N LEU A 271 0.72 19.39 9.45
CA LEU A 271 0.67 20.25 8.25
C LEU A 271 -0.71 20.88 8.07
N GLY A 272 -1.79 20.16 8.41
CA GLY A 272 -3.15 20.68 8.38
C GLY A 272 -3.34 21.87 9.30
N LEU A 273 -2.83 21.83 10.53
CA LEU A 273 -2.85 22.95 11.46
C LEU A 273 -2.08 24.16 10.91
N GLY A 274 -0.89 23.94 10.34
CA GLY A 274 -0.13 24.99 9.67
C GLY A 274 -0.89 25.60 8.47
N ALA A 275 -1.51 24.74 7.64
CA ALA A 275 -2.31 25.17 6.51
C ALA A 275 -3.55 25.97 6.96
N ILE A 276 -4.26 25.53 8.01
CA ILE A 276 -5.40 26.28 8.58
C ILE A 276 -4.97 27.69 8.97
N LEU A 277 -3.86 27.86 9.71
CA LEU A 277 -3.37 29.16 10.12
C LEU A 277 -3.00 30.05 8.92
N ALA A 278 -2.32 29.50 7.92
CA ALA A 278 -1.96 30.20 6.69
C ALA A 278 -3.20 30.64 5.91
N ILE A 279 -4.17 29.75 5.72
CA ILE A 279 -5.41 30.02 5.00
C ILE A 279 -6.27 31.03 5.77
N VAL A 280 -6.41 30.91 7.09
CA VAL A 280 -7.13 31.89 7.92
C VAL A 280 -6.54 33.28 7.75
N ASN A 281 -5.22 33.41 7.78
CA ASN A 281 -4.54 34.69 7.60
C ASN A 281 -4.75 35.25 6.17
N ALA A 282 -4.52 34.43 5.14
CA ALA A 282 -4.72 34.82 3.74
C ALA A 282 -6.18 35.22 3.45
N LEU A 283 -7.15 34.42 3.96
CA LEU A 283 -8.57 34.70 3.79
C LEU A 283 -9.00 35.96 4.54
N SER A 284 -8.46 36.19 5.75
CA SER A 284 -8.72 37.42 6.50
C SER A 284 -8.26 38.67 5.77
N MET A 285 -7.08 38.63 5.14
CA MET A 285 -6.58 39.71 4.27
C MET A 285 -7.44 39.89 3.01
N ALA A 286 -7.83 38.78 2.36
CA ALA A 286 -8.69 38.82 1.17
C ALA A 286 -10.06 39.42 1.50
N LEU A 287 -10.68 39.07 2.61
CA LEU A 287 -11.96 39.61 3.06
C LEU A 287 -11.84 41.07 3.51
N ALA A 288 -10.73 41.46 4.14
CA ALA A 288 -10.44 42.85 4.48
C ALA A 288 -10.38 43.74 3.23
N ALA A 289 -9.74 43.25 2.15
CA ALA A 289 -9.68 43.97 0.87
C ALA A 289 -11.05 44.12 0.14
N ARG A 290 -12.03 43.26 0.53
CA ARG A 290 -13.41 43.28 -0.05
C ARG A 290 -14.45 43.86 0.92
N LYS A 291 -14.04 44.50 2.03
CA LYS A 291 -14.97 45.04 3.03
C LYS A 291 -16.06 45.92 2.45
N ARG A 292 -15.70 46.84 1.53
CA ARG A 292 -16.65 47.77 0.90
C ARG A 292 -17.66 47.03 0.01
N GLU A 293 -17.22 46.07 -0.78
CA GLU A 293 -18.09 45.22 -1.63
C GLU A 293 -19.11 44.47 -0.78
N LEU A 294 -18.64 43.82 0.32
CA LEU A 294 -19.50 43.09 1.25
C LEU A 294 -20.50 44.04 1.97
N ALA A 295 -20.09 45.26 2.31
CA ALA A 295 -20.96 46.25 2.92
C ALA A 295 -22.07 46.71 1.96
N ILE A 296 -21.75 46.96 0.67
CA ILE A 296 -22.70 47.30 -0.36
C ILE A 296 -23.72 46.19 -0.59
N GLN A 297 -23.28 44.93 -0.71
CA GLN A 297 -24.18 43.76 -0.84
C GLN A 297 -25.16 43.69 0.32
N ARG A 298 -24.69 43.93 1.55
CA ARG A 298 -25.55 43.99 2.74
C ARG A 298 -26.52 45.14 2.76
N ALA A 299 -26.09 46.31 2.26
CA ALA A 299 -26.95 47.49 2.15
C ALA A 299 -28.09 47.32 1.09
N VAL A 300 -27.81 46.56 0.03
CA VAL A 300 -28.81 46.19 -1.01
C VAL A 300 -29.77 45.08 -0.51
N GLY A 301 -29.54 44.50 0.70
CA GLY A 301 -30.50 43.58 1.33
C GLY A 301 -30.12 42.12 1.35
N PHE A 302 -28.90 41.76 0.96
CA PHE A 302 -28.44 40.35 1.06
C PHE A 302 -28.38 39.90 2.51
N ARG A 303 -28.95 38.73 2.80
CA ARG A 303 -28.91 38.11 4.14
C ARG A 303 -27.51 37.69 4.52
N ARG A 304 -27.11 37.94 5.78
CA ARG A 304 -25.78 37.57 6.31
C ARG A 304 -25.42 36.09 6.09
N GLY A 305 -26.41 35.19 6.29
CA GLY A 305 -26.24 33.76 6.06
C GLY A 305 -26.00 33.38 4.59
N ALA A 306 -26.68 34.04 3.66
CA ALA A 306 -26.48 33.82 2.23
C ALA A 306 -25.07 34.23 1.79
N LEU A 307 -24.60 35.37 2.30
CA LEU A 307 -23.25 35.87 2.02
C LEU A 307 -22.17 34.97 2.63
N ALA A 308 -22.37 34.52 3.89
CA ALA A 308 -21.45 33.56 4.53
C ALA A 308 -21.36 32.24 3.78
N MET A 309 -22.50 31.72 3.31
CA MET A 309 -22.56 30.49 2.52
C MET A 309 -21.88 30.66 1.16
N ALA A 310 -22.04 31.77 0.48
CA ALA A 310 -21.39 32.03 -0.79
C ALA A 310 -19.86 32.09 -0.64
N LEU A 311 -19.35 32.75 0.40
CA LEU A 311 -17.92 32.78 0.72
C LEU A 311 -17.36 31.41 1.09
N LEU A 312 -18.13 30.61 1.85
CA LEU A 312 -17.72 29.25 2.19
C LEU A 312 -17.62 28.36 0.93
N ILE A 313 -18.62 28.44 0.03
CA ILE A 313 -18.61 27.70 -1.22
C ILE A 313 -17.41 28.15 -2.10
N GLU A 314 -17.09 29.45 -2.15
CA GLU A 314 -15.91 29.97 -2.87
C GLU A 314 -14.63 29.28 -2.38
N VAL A 315 -14.40 29.19 -1.05
CA VAL A 315 -13.23 28.55 -0.46
C VAL A 315 -13.22 27.03 -0.75
N LEU A 316 -14.38 26.37 -0.64
CA LEU A 316 -14.49 24.94 -0.93
C LEU A 316 -14.24 24.60 -2.39
N VAL A 317 -14.67 25.46 -3.34
CA VAL A 317 -14.40 25.31 -4.77
C VAL A 317 -12.89 25.42 -5.04
N ILE A 318 -12.24 26.44 -4.46
CA ILE A 318 -10.78 26.58 -4.55
C ILE A 318 -10.09 25.35 -3.97
N GLY A 319 -10.54 24.88 -2.78
CA GLY A 319 -10.02 23.67 -2.16
C GLY A 319 -10.20 22.43 -3.04
N ALA A 320 -11.36 22.24 -3.66
CA ALA A 320 -11.62 21.11 -4.55
C ALA A 320 -10.71 21.11 -5.79
N VAL A 321 -10.49 22.29 -6.40
CA VAL A 321 -9.53 22.44 -7.51
C VAL A 321 -8.11 22.11 -7.06
N CYS A 322 -7.70 22.61 -5.89
CA CYS A 322 -6.39 22.32 -5.31
C CYS A 322 -6.23 20.82 -4.97
N ALA A 323 -7.28 20.17 -4.46
CA ALA A 323 -7.28 18.74 -4.21
C ALA A 323 -7.10 17.92 -5.51
N ALA A 324 -7.78 18.32 -6.59
CA ALA A 324 -7.60 17.69 -7.89
C ALA A 324 -6.16 17.84 -8.42
N ILE A 325 -5.59 19.04 -8.29
CA ILE A 325 -4.19 19.30 -8.66
C ILE A 325 -3.24 18.51 -7.77
N ALA A 326 -3.49 18.45 -6.46
CA ALA A 326 -2.67 17.69 -5.50
C ALA A 326 -2.63 16.20 -5.85
N VAL A 327 -3.78 15.60 -6.18
CA VAL A 327 -3.88 14.22 -6.64
C VAL A 327 -3.14 14.02 -7.97
N LEU A 328 -3.28 14.93 -8.90
CA LEU A 328 -2.56 14.87 -10.19
C LEU A 328 -1.04 14.95 -9.99
N VAL A 329 -0.57 15.86 -9.14
CA VAL A 329 0.86 15.98 -8.80
C VAL A 329 1.37 14.70 -8.13
N ALA A 330 0.63 14.15 -7.17
CA ALA A 330 0.98 12.89 -6.52
C ALA A 330 1.00 11.74 -7.54
N TRP A 331 0.04 11.68 -8.46
CA TRP A 331 0.00 10.66 -9.51
C TRP A 331 1.21 10.77 -10.44
N LEU A 332 1.56 11.96 -10.91
CA LEU A 332 2.72 12.17 -11.77
C LEU A 332 4.06 11.89 -11.07
N ALA A 333 4.16 12.26 -9.79
CA ALA A 333 5.40 12.17 -9.03
C ALA A 333 5.72 10.76 -8.52
N VAL A 334 4.70 9.99 -8.10
CA VAL A 334 4.96 8.73 -7.37
C VAL A 334 4.25 7.50 -7.93
N ASN A 335 3.25 7.65 -8.82
CA ASN A 335 2.51 6.50 -9.32
C ASN A 335 3.40 5.60 -10.19
N GLY A 336 3.48 4.33 -9.82
CA GLY A 336 4.33 3.35 -10.52
C GLY A 336 5.79 3.33 -10.06
N HIS A 337 6.23 4.25 -9.20
CA HIS A 337 7.57 4.19 -8.62
C HIS A 337 7.70 3.03 -7.64
N GLU A 338 8.82 2.33 -7.73
CA GLU A 338 9.11 1.18 -6.86
C GLU A 338 9.77 1.66 -5.57
N VAL A 339 9.22 1.23 -4.45
CA VAL A 339 9.78 1.47 -3.13
C VAL A 339 10.18 0.14 -2.53
N GLY A 340 11.44 0.06 -2.08
CA GLY A 340 11.93 -1.09 -1.35
C GLY A 340 11.85 -0.86 0.15
N SER A 341 11.22 -1.79 0.87
CA SER A 341 11.25 -1.83 2.34
C SER A 341 11.91 -3.12 2.79
N SER A 342 12.73 -3.06 3.82
CA SER A 342 13.32 -4.23 4.48
C SER A 342 12.56 -4.50 5.78
N THR A 343 11.38 -5.13 5.68
CA THR A 343 10.56 -5.45 6.83
C THR A 343 10.50 -6.97 7.03
N GLY A 344 10.56 -7.44 8.26
CA GLY A 344 10.49 -8.86 8.57
C GLY A 344 11.69 -9.70 8.08
N GLY A 345 12.83 -9.07 7.79
CA GLY A 345 14.06 -9.75 7.37
C GLY A 345 14.23 -9.93 5.87
N SER A 346 13.25 -9.59 5.03
CA SER A 346 13.37 -9.63 3.57
C SER A 346 13.06 -8.27 2.94
N ALA A 347 13.76 -7.94 1.85
CA ALA A 347 13.48 -6.76 1.06
C ALA A 347 12.23 -6.99 0.22
N ILE A 348 11.18 -6.25 0.55
CA ILE A 348 9.93 -6.25 -0.21
C ILE A 348 9.96 -5.04 -1.13
N GLN A 349 9.74 -5.26 -2.41
CA GLN A 349 9.57 -4.18 -3.38
C GLN A 349 8.11 -4.09 -3.77
N PHE A 350 7.54 -2.90 -3.68
CA PHE A 350 6.17 -2.65 -4.11
C PHE A 350 6.07 -1.33 -4.86
N ARG A 351 5.07 -1.25 -5.73
CA ARG A 351 4.79 -0.04 -6.51
C ARG A 351 3.82 0.84 -5.76
N MET A 352 4.21 2.11 -5.59
CA MET A 352 3.28 3.12 -5.12
C MET A 352 2.13 3.27 -6.12
N HIS A 353 0.92 3.35 -5.59
CA HIS A 353 -0.28 3.45 -6.41
C HIS A 353 -1.26 4.46 -5.84
N VAL A 354 -1.67 5.42 -6.67
CA VAL A 354 -2.75 6.35 -6.34
C VAL A 354 -4.08 5.63 -6.53
N SER A 355 -4.60 5.06 -5.45
CA SER A 355 -5.89 4.36 -5.44
C SER A 355 -7.07 5.34 -5.36
N PRO A 356 -8.30 4.94 -5.75
CA PRO A 356 -9.51 5.76 -5.55
C PRO A 356 -9.72 6.19 -4.09
N GLY A 357 -9.27 5.35 -3.13
CA GLY A 357 -9.29 5.71 -1.71
C GLY A 357 -8.38 6.90 -1.38
N VAL A 358 -7.16 6.94 -1.95
CA VAL A 358 -6.24 8.09 -1.78
C VAL A 358 -6.86 9.36 -2.34
N VAL A 359 -7.49 9.27 -3.52
CA VAL A 359 -8.22 10.41 -4.12
C VAL A 359 -9.32 10.90 -3.17
N GLY A 360 -10.21 10.01 -2.73
CA GLY A 360 -11.33 10.37 -1.85
C GLY A 360 -10.87 11.01 -0.54
N TRP A 361 -9.89 10.40 0.14
CA TRP A 361 -9.34 10.95 1.39
C TRP A 361 -8.68 12.31 1.20
N THR A 362 -7.95 12.54 0.11
CA THR A 362 -7.34 13.85 -0.18
C THR A 362 -8.40 14.93 -0.38
N PHE A 363 -9.48 14.63 -1.12
CA PHE A 363 -10.60 15.58 -1.27
C PHE A 363 -11.27 15.88 0.06
N VAL A 364 -11.63 14.86 0.84
CA VAL A 364 -12.27 15.04 2.16
C VAL A 364 -11.38 15.87 3.09
N TYR A 365 -10.10 15.57 3.15
CA TYR A 365 -9.15 16.30 3.99
C TYR A 365 -9.05 17.77 3.60
N VAL A 366 -8.83 18.08 2.32
CA VAL A 366 -8.70 19.47 1.85
C VAL A 366 -10.00 20.25 2.05
N LEU A 367 -11.17 19.64 1.82
CA LEU A 367 -12.45 20.29 2.07
C LEU A 367 -12.71 20.55 3.56
N ILE A 368 -12.31 19.62 4.45
CA ILE A 368 -12.37 19.84 5.90
C ILE A 368 -11.47 21.01 6.30
N LEU A 369 -10.22 21.04 5.80
CA LEU A 369 -9.30 22.16 6.05
C LEU A 369 -9.89 23.48 5.58
N GLY A 370 -10.50 23.50 4.39
CA GLY A 370 -11.16 24.67 3.82
C GLY A 370 -12.34 25.14 4.69
N ALA A 371 -13.19 24.23 5.10
CA ALA A 371 -14.33 24.56 5.96
C ALA A 371 -13.88 25.13 7.32
N LEU A 372 -12.93 24.45 7.98
CA LEU A 372 -12.41 24.91 9.29
C LEU A 372 -11.70 26.24 9.20
N SER A 373 -10.88 26.47 8.17
CA SER A 373 -10.16 27.72 7.94
C SER A 373 -11.10 28.88 7.65
N ALA A 374 -12.20 28.62 6.95
CA ALA A 374 -13.13 29.66 6.50
C ALA A 374 -14.08 30.14 7.60
N LEU A 375 -14.40 29.32 8.60
CA LEU A 375 -15.43 29.61 9.59
C LEU A 375 -15.20 30.94 10.31
N TRP A 376 -14.03 31.13 10.93
CA TRP A 376 -13.75 32.32 11.72
C TRP A 376 -13.64 33.61 10.91
N PRO A 377 -12.89 33.69 9.79
CA PRO A 377 -12.79 34.88 8.96
C PRO A 377 -14.13 35.31 8.35
N ILE A 378 -14.91 34.35 7.87
CA ILE A 378 -16.21 34.61 7.29
C ILE A 378 -17.20 35.18 8.31
N VAL A 379 -17.30 34.53 9.47
CA VAL A 379 -18.18 34.99 10.57
C VAL A 379 -17.82 36.41 10.98
N ARG A 380 -16.52 36.71 11.12
CA ARG A 380 -16.02 38.05 11.46
C ARG A 380 -16.37 39.09 10.38
N ALA A 381 -16.17 38.76 9.09
CA ALA A 381 -16.45 39.66 7.98
C ALA A 381 -17.96 39.99 7.85
N VAL A 382 -18.83 38.98 8.01
CA VAL A 382 -20.29 39.15 7.86
C VAL A 382 -20.92 39.82 9.08
N ARG A 383 -20.28 39.78 10.28
CA ARG A 383 -20.77 40.44 11.50
C ARG A 383 -20.27 41.87 11.66
N ALA A 384 -19.32 42.33 10.84
CA ALA A 384 -18.77 43.68 10.94
C ALA A 384 -19.88 44.78 10.87
N PRO A 385 -19.85 45.85 11.70
CA PRO A 385 -20.85 46.88 11.72
C PRO A 385 -20.75 47.76 10.44
N LEU A 386 -21.88 48.01 9.78
CA LEU A 386 -21.97 48.75 8.50
C LEU A 386 -21.47 50.22 8.64
N THR A 387 -21.70 50.84 9.79
CA THR A 387 -21.37 52.24 10.07
C THR A 387 -19.88 52.57 10.03
N ARG A 388 -19.01 51.61 10.52
CA ARG A 388 -17.56 51.77 10.47
C ARG A 388 -16.94 51.49 9.10
N THR A 389 -17.57 50.64 8.28
CA THR A 389 -17.04 50.26 6.99
C THR A 389 -17.26 51.28 5.85
N LEU A 390 -18.20 52.19 6.01
CA LEU A 390 -18.52 53.25 5.06
C LEU A 390 -17.90 54.59 5.44
N GLN A 391 -17.31 54.75 6.63
CA GLN A 391 -16.74 56.00 7.18
C GLN A 391 -15.20 56.04 7.15
N ASP A 392 -14.52 54.90 6.90
CA ASP A 392 -13.05 54.85 6.77
C ASP A 392 -12.69 55.36 5.36
N GLU A 393 -12.51 56.67 5.19
CA GLU A 393 -11.75 57.34 4.14
C GLU A 393 -10.33 57.63 4.61
#